data_d60c28aa48940e590cc8ae9efbd54e51
#
_entry.id   d60c28aa48940e590cc8ae9efbd54e51
#
_cell.length_a   1.000
_cell.length_b   1.000
_cell.length_c   1.000
_cell.angle_alpha   90.00
_cell.angle_beta   90.00
_cell.angle_gamma   90.00
#
_symmetry.space_group_name_H-M   'P 1'
#
loop_
_entity.id
_entity.type
_entity.pdbx_description
1 polymer ?
#
loop_
_entity_poly.entity_id
_entity_poly.type
_entity_poly.pdbx_seq_one_letter_code
_entity_poly.pdbx_strand_id
1 'polypeptide(L)' 'MSIWQGPDGIEVEAVVLHDLPCLRVTRRVGDRRVLLAYCTDVREVGEHVDLAELVSS' A
#
# COMPACT_ATOMS: atom_id res chain seq x y z
N MET A 1 -12.42 3.08 5.96
CA MET A 1 -11.42 2.73 4.94
C MET A 1 -10.05 3.15 5.45
N SER A 2 -9.08 2.25 5.43
CA SER A 2 -7.77 2.54 6.00
C SER A 2 -6.75 2.71 4.88
N ILE A 3 -6.16 3.89 4.84
CA ILE A 3 -5.15 4.23 3.84
C ILE A 3 -3.93 4.80 4.57
N TRP A 4 -2.76 4.34 4.20
CA TRP A 4 -1.49 4.86 4.71
C TRP A 4 -0.70 5.42 3.55
N GLN A 5 -0.05 6.55 3.78
CA GLN A 5 0.78 7.20 2.77
C GLN A 5 2.23 7.15 3.21
N GLY A 6 3.10 6.81 2.27
CA GLY A 6 4.52 6.73 2.50
C GLY A 6 5.28 7.69 1.60
N PRO A 7 6.62 7.59 1.59
CA PRO A 7 7.45 8.44 0.74
C PRO A 7 7.29 8.08 -0.73
N ASP A 8 7.69 9.00 -1.60
CA ASP A 8 7.75 8.79 -3.05
C ASP A 8 6.42 8.42 -3.69
N GLY A 9 5.31 8.86 -3.10
CA GLY A 9 3.99 8.61 -3.65
C GLY A 9 3.42 7.24 -3.36
N ILE A 10 4.03 6.48 -2.46
CA ILE A 10 3.54 5.17 -2.09
C ILE A 10 2.28 5.29 -1.24
N GLU A 11 1.31 4.45 -1.53
CA GLU A 11 0.08 4.31 -0.76
C GLU A 11 -0.18 2.85 -0.46
N VAL A 12 -0.64 2.57 0.75
CA VAL A 12 -1.04 1.23 1.15
C VAL A 12 -2.50 1.31 1.59
N GLU A 13 -3.31 0.44 1.03
CA GLU A 13 -4.75 0.46 1.27
C GLU A 13 -5.25 -0.93 1.63
N ALA A 14 -6.07 -1.00 2.68
CA ALA A 14 -6.71 -2.26 3.05
C ALA A 14 -7.89 -2.48 2.10
N VAL A 15 -7.89 -3.61 1.39
CA VAL A 15 -8.93 -3.95 0.42
C VAL A 15 -9.37 -5.39 0.62
N VAL A 16 -10.52 -5.73 0.05
CA VAL A 16 -10.98 -7.12 0.02
C VAL A 16 -10.94 -7.58 -1.43
N LEU A 17 -10.19 -8.63 -1.68
CA LEU A 17 -10.01 -9.17 -3.02
C LEU A 17 -10.43 -10.63 -3.00
N HIS A 18 -11.45 -10.99 -3.79
CA HIS A 18 -12.00 -12.34 -3.82
C HIS A 18 -12.34 -12.86 -2.41
N ASP A 19 -13.02 -11.99 -1.63
CA ASP A 19 -13.43 -12.28 -0.25
C ASP A 19 -12.28 -12.45 0.73
N LEU A 20 -11.07 -12.10 0.33
CA LEU A 20 -9.90 -12.18 1.20
C LEU A 20 -9.37 -10.77 1.49
N PRO A 21 -9.16 -10.43 2.76
CA PRO A 21 -8.56 -9.13 3.08
C PRO A 21 -7.09 -9.13 2.65
N CYS A 22 -6.67 -8.04 2.05
CA CYS A 22 -5.28 -7.87 1.67
C CYS A 22 -4.90 -6.39 1.69
N LEU A 23 -3.63 -6.12 1.50
CA LEU A 23 -3.09 -4.77 1.48
C LEU A 23 -2.59 -4.48 0.08
N ARG A 24 -3.15 -3.46 -0.54
CA ARG A 24 -2.76 -3.07 -1.89
C ARG A 24 -1.73 -1.96 -1.79
N VAL A 25 -0.56 -2.19 -2.38
CA VAL A 25 0.52 -1.21 -2.41
C VAL A 25 0.59 -0.61 -3.80
N THR A 26 0.44 0.71 -3.88
CA THR A 26 0.51 1.43 -5.13
C THR A 26 1.51 2.57 -5.00
N ARG A 27 1.97 3.09 -6.14
CA ARG A 27 2.85 4.23 -6.17
C ARG A 27 2.32 5.22 -7.21
N ARG A 28 2.28 6.49 -6.85
CA ARG A 28 1.89 7.53 -7.78
C ARG A 28 3.11 7.96 -8.57
N VAL A 29 3.00 7.94 -9.90
CA VAL A 29 4.04 8.40 -10.80
C VAL A 29 3.38 9.43 -11.72
N GLY A 30 3.68 10.70 -11.49
CA GLY A 30 2.98 11.77 -12.17
C GLY A 30 1.50 11.79 -11.77
N ASP A 31 0.61 11.69 -12.74
CA ASP A 31 -0.84 11.62 -12.51
C ASP A 31 -1.37 10.19 -12.58
N ARG A 32 -0.46 9.20 -12.61
CA ARG A 32 -0.82 7.80 -12.69
C ARG A 32 -0.58 7.10 -11.37
N ARG A 33 -1.37 6.04 -11.14
CA ARG A 33 -1.18 5.17 -9.99
C ARG A 33 -0.76 3.80 -10.51
N VAL A 34 0.40 3.33 -10.07
CA VAL A 34 0.96 2.07 -10.51
C VAL A 34 0.83 1.05 -9.38
N LEU A 35 0.26 -0.11 -9.68
CA LEU A 35 0.17 -1.19 -8.70
C LEU A 35 1.54 -1.83 -8.52
N LEU A 36 2.02 -1.91 -7.29
CA LEU A 36 3.27 -2.56 -6.96
C LEU A 36 3.02 -3.99 -6.50
N ALA A 37 2.06 -4.20 -5.61
CA ALA A 37 1.80 -5.54 -5.08
C ALA A 37 0.47 -5.59 -4.34
N TYR A 38 -0.08 -6.81 -4.24
CA TYR A 38 -1.08 -7.16 -3.24
C TYR A 38 -0.38 -7.99 -2.19
N CYS A 39 -0.47 -7.56 -0.93
CA CYS A 39 0.21 -8.21 0.18
C CYS A 39 -0.81 -8.82 1.13
N THR A 40 -0.48 -9.99 1.68
CA THR A 40 -1.39 -10.67 2.61
C THR A 40 -1.16 -10.25 4.05
N ASP A 41 0.00 -9.67 4.36
CA ASP A 41 0.28 -9.16 5.70
C ASP A 41 1.22 -7.97 5.64
N VAL A 42 1.40 -7.33 6.79
CA VAL A 42 2.21 -6.11 6.92
C VAL A 42 3.68 -6.37 6.63
N ARG A 43 4.16 -7.57 6.89
CA ARG A 43 5.55 -7.92 6.63
C ARG A 43 5.88 -7.79 5.15
N GLU A 44 4.97 -8.24 4.30
CA GLU A 44 5.17 -8.13 2.85
C GLU A 44 5.18 -6.67 2.41
N VAL A 45 4.35 -5.84 3.03
CA VAL A 45 4.35 -4.40 2.74
C VAL A 45 5.72 -3.79 3.03
N GLY A 46 6.37 -4.26 4.09
CA GLY A 46 7.70 -3.79 4.47
C GLY A 46 8.79 -4.04 3.44
N GLU A 47 8.54 -4.92 2.47
CA GLU A 47 9.48 -5.17 1.38
C GLU A 47 9.40 -4.08 0.31
N HIS A 48 8.35 -3.28 0.31
CA HIS A 48 8.12 -2.23 -0.70
C HIS A 48 8.32 -0.84 -0.13
N VAL A 49 8.15 -0.68 1.17
CA VAL A 49 8.24 0.63 1.82
C VAL A 49 8.65 0.43 3.27
N ASP A 50 9.39 1.40 3.82
CA ASP A 50 9.72 1.40 5.24
C ASP A 50 8.43 1.68 6.02
N LEU A 51 7.99 0.71 6.82
CA LEU A 51 6.75 0.81 7.57
C LEU A 51 6.74 2.00 8.52
N ALA A 52 7.90 2.39 9.03
CA ALA A 52 8.01 3.53 9.94
C ALA A 52 7.69 4.86 9.26
N GLU A 53 7.74 4.90 7.92
CA GLU A 53 7.45 6.11 7.17
C GLU A 53 6.01 6.20 6.70
N LEU A 54 5.19 5.20 7.00
CA LEU A 54 3.78 5.23 6.64
C LEU A 54 3.00 6.08 7.63
N VAL A 55 2.17 6.95 7.10
CA VAL A 55 1.33 7.85 7.89
C VAL A 55 -0.12 7.56 7.55
N SER A 56 -0.92 7.36 8.57
CA SER A 56 -2.36 7.17 8.41
C SER A 56 -3.00 8.47 7.91
N SER A 57 -3.83 8.36 6.92
CA SER A 57 -4.51 9.55 6.39
C SER A 57 -6.02 9.45 6.58
#